data_446ffc7aacaf34d234b9b282489a8dca
#
_entry.id   446ffc7aacaf34d234b9b282489a8dca
#
_cell.length_a   1.000
_cell.length_b   1.000
_cell.length_c   1.000
_cell.angle_alpha   90.00
_cell.angle_beta   90.00
_cell.angle_gamma   90.00
#
_symmetry.space_group_name_H-M   'P 1'
#
loop_
_entity.id
_entity.type
_entity.pdbx_description
1 polymer ?
#
loop_
_entity_poly.entity_id
_entity_poly.type
_entity_poly.pdbx_seq_one_letter_code
_entity_poly.pdbx_strand_id
1 'polypeptide(L)'
;MFIESEAGEVIVKKSNNQYIHEMNKELRNNLRIILARNNKTLKDVARYMGVGYSTINNYFADCRNLIIPIGVVYAVCRITQTDFFHAAPMLMKDLA
;
A
#
# COMPACT_ATOMS: atom_id res chain seq x y z
N MET A 1 -14.09 2.17 -24.45
CA MET A 1 -14.38 1.56 -24.51
C MET A 1 -14.29 1.43 -24.93
N PHE A 2 -13.77 1.19 -25.26
CA PHE A 2 -13.95 0.57 -25.64
C PHE A 2 -13.76 0.51 -25.86
N ILE A 3 -13.64 0.32 -26.00
CA ILE A 3 -13.83 -0.23 -26.25
C ILE A 3 -13.69 -0.31 -26.54
N GLU A 4 -13.45 -0.59 -26.76
CA GLU A 4 -13.77 -1.14 -26.99
C GLU A 4 -13.67 -1.31 -27.18
N SER A 5 -13.47 -1.36 -27.43
CA SER A 5 -13.79 -1.92 -27.58
C SER A 5 -13.76 -1.84 -27.95
N GLU A 6 -13.68 -2.07 -28.16
CA GLU A 6 -13.92 -2.43 -28.27
C GLU A 6 -13.65 -2.67 -28.35
N ALA A 7 -13.69 -2.73 -28.60
CA ALA A 7 -13.42 -3.25 -28.27
C ALA A 7 -12.73 -3.29 -28.04
N GLY A 8 -12.73 -3.47 -28.01
CA GLY A 8 -12.13 -3.92 -27.33
C GLY A 8 -11.47 -3.50 -26.90
N GLU A 9 -11.15 -3.46 -26.80
CA GLU A 9 -10.58 -3.29 -26.05
C GLU A 9 -10.48 -3.48 -25.43
N VAL A 10 -10.92 -4.05 -25.77
CA VAL A 10 -10.81 -4.62 -24.96
C VAL A 10 -10.12 -4.76 -24.46
N ILE A 11 -10.46 -4.96 -24.83
CA ILE A 11 -9.41 -4.87 -23.99
C ILE A 11 -9.39 -5.61 -22.77
N VAL A 12 -8.45 -6.27 -22.51
CA VAL A 12 -8.33 -6.93 -21.28
C VAL A 12 -7.88 -5.94 -20.26
N LYS A 13 -8.82 -5.46 -19.49
CA LYS A 13 -8.51 -4.59 -18.40
C LYS A 13 -8.76 -5.32 -17.13
N LYS A 14 -7.86 -5.16 -16.18
CA LYS A 14 -8.10 -5.61 -14.84
C LYS A 14 -9.25 -4.80 -14.27
N SER A 15 -10.07 -5.43 -13.45
CA SER A 15 -11.11 -4.70 -12.76
C SER A 15 -10.46 -3.67 -11.84
N ASN A 16 -11.19 -2.65 -11.46
CA ASN A 16 -10.67 -1.66 -10.53
C ASN A 16 -10.24 -2.30 -9.22
N ASN A 17 -11.02 -3.28 -8.73
CA ASN A 17 -10.66 -3.97 -7.50
C ASN A 17 -9.34 -4.71 -7.64
N GLN A 18 -9.17 -5.40 -8.76
CA GLN A 18 -7.96 -6.16 -9.01
C GLN A 18 -6.73 -5.25 -9.06
N TYR A 19 -6.87 -4.13 -9.74
CA TYR A 19 -5.79 -3.16 -9.85
C TYR A 19 -5.42 -2.59 -8.47
N ILE A 20 -6.43 -2.23 -7.69
CA ILE A 20 -6.21 -1.68 -6.35
C ILE A 20 -5.54 -2.70 -5.44
N HIS A 21 -5.95 -3.97 -5.52
CA HIS A 21 -5.34 -5.01 -4.69
C HIS A 21 -3.89 -5.27 -5.06
N GLU A 22 -3.57 -5.23 -6.35
CA GLU A 22 -2.19 -5.41 -6.78
C GLU A 22 -1.32 -4.26 -6.32
N MET A 23 -1.81 -3.05 -6.46
CA MET A 23 -1.10 -1.86 -6.00
C MET A 23 -0.90 -1.91 -4.49
N ASN A 24 -1.92 -2.32 -3.77
CA ASN A 24 -1.87 -2.41 -2.32
C ASN A 24 -0.88 -3.47 -1.86
N LYS A 25 -0.80 -4.59 -2.57
CA LYS A 25 0.17 -5.63 -2.25
C LYS A 25 1.59 -5.11 -2.43
N GLU A 26 1.84 -4.40 -3.49
CA GLU A 26 3.13 -3.79 -3.75
C GLU A 26 3.48 -2.79 -2.66
N LEU A 27 2.52 -1.95 -2.29
CA LEU A 27 2.69 -0.98 -1.22
C LEU A 27 3.03 -1.68 0.10
N ARG A 28 2.28 -2.72 0.45
CA ARG A 28 2.48 -3.46 1.68
C ARG A 28 3.90 -4.02 1.76
N ASN A 29 4.35 -4.63 0.67
CA ASN A 29 5.70 -5.19 0.62
C ASN A 29 6.76 -4.11 0.75
N ASN A 30 6.56 -3.00 0.09
CA ASN A 30 7.52 -1.89 0.15
C ASN A 30 7.63 -1.32 1.56
N LEU A 31 6.50 -1.16 2.23
CA LEU A 31 6.51 -0.66 3.61
C LEU A 31 7.20 -1.62 4.55
N ARG A 32 7.01 -2.93 4.36
CA ARG A 32 7.70 -3.93 5.16
C ARG A 32 9.22 -3.83 5.00
N ILE A 33 9.66 -3.66 3.77
CA ILE A 33 11.08 -3.53 3.49
C ILE A 33 11.66 -2.30 4.18
N ILE A 34 10.94 -1.18 4.09
CA ILE A 34 11.39 0.07 4.72
C ILE A 34 11.49 -0.10 6.23
N LEU A 35 10.48 -0.71 6.84
CA LEU A 35 10.49 -0.95 8.28
C LEU A 35 11.67 -1.82 8.68
N ALA A 36 11.88 -2.92 7.95
CA ALA A 36 12.98 -3.83 8.26
C ALA A 36 14.33 -3.15 8.13
N ARG A 37 14.52 -2.34 7.10
CA ARG A 37 15.79 -1.63 6.89
C ARG A 37 16.10 -0.64 7.99
N ASN A 38 15.08 -0.15 8.66
CA ASN A 38 15.22 0.85 9.70
C ASN A 38 15.05 0.27 11.09
N ASN A 39 15.02 -1.06 11.21
CA ASN A 39 14.85 -1.76 12.48
C ASN A 39 13.58 -1.34 13.21
N LYS A 40 12.52 -1.11 12.45
CA LYS A 40 11.22 -0.78 12.99
C LYS A 40 10.26 -1.92 12.75
N THR A 41 9.23 -2.02 13.58
CA THR A 41 8.26 -3.11 13.52
C THR A 41 6.87 -2.55 13.37
N LEU A 42 5.91 -3.45 13.11
CA LEU A 42 4.50 -3.05 13.06
C LEU A 42 4.03 -2.55 14.42
N LYS A 43 4.65 -3.02 15.50
CA LYS A 43 4.33 -2.50 16.84
C LYS A 43 4.72 -1.03 16.96
N ASP A 44 5.83 -0.66 16.33
CA ASP A 44 6.25 0.74 16.34
C ASP A 44 5.25 1.62 15.60
N VAL A 45 4.72 1.11 14.48
CA VAL A 45 3.68 1.82 13.73
C VAL A 45 2.45 2.00 14.59
N ALA A 46 2.01 0.92 15.24
CA ALA A 46 0.83 0.96 16.10
C ALA A 46 0.99 1.95 17.22
N ARG A 47 2.17 1.95 17.84
CA ARG A 47 2.48 2.87 18.94
C ARG A 47 2.44 4.32 18.47
N TYR A 48 3.01 4.58 17.32
CA TYR A 48 3.02 5.93 16.77
C TYR A 48 1.61 6.43 16.51
N MET A 49 0.75 5.54 16.00
CA MET A 49 -0.62 5.91 15.64
C MET A 49 -1.58 5.87 16.83
N GLY A 50 -1.16 5.27 17.96
CA GLY A 50 -2.04 5.15 19.10
C GLY A 50 -3.15 4.13 18.91
N VAL A 51 -2.89 3.09 18.13
CA VAL A 51 -3.87 2.02 17.91
C VAL A 51 -3.29 0.68 18.32
N GLY A 52 -4.13 -0.34 18.37
CA GLY A 52 -3.69 -1.68 18.74
C GLY A 52 -2.82 -2.31 17.68
N TYR A 53 -1.91 -3.15 18.11
CA TYR A 53 -1.03 -3.87 17.20
C TYR A 53 -1.84 -4.73 16.23
N SER A 54 -2.90 -5.38 16.70
CA SER A 54 -3.70 -6.25 15.85
C SER A 54 -4.33 -5.49 14.69
N THR A 55 -4.70 -4.23 14.91
CA THR A 55 -5.25 -3.38 13.86
C THR A 55 -4.23 -3.20 12.74
N ILE A 56 -3.01 -2.85 13.11
CA ILE A 56 -1.94 -2.64 12.12
C ILE A 56 -1.56 -3.96 11.46
N ASN A 57 -1.43 -5.02 12.25
CA ASN A 57 -1.08 -6.33 11.73
C ASN A 57 -2.07 -6.80 10.69
N ASN A 58 -3.36 -6.52 10.87
CA ASN A 58 -4.38 -6.91 9.90
C ASN A 58 -4.19 -6.23 8.57
N TYR A 59 -3.77 -4.98 8.55
CA TYR A 59 -3.53 -4.27 7.30
C TYR A 59 -2.36 -4.86 6.54
N PHE A 60 -1.43 -5.48 7.24
CA PHE A 60 -0.23 -6.06 6.63
C PHE A 60 -0.35 -7.55 6.38
N ALA A 61 -1.44 -8.17 6.80
CA ALA A 61 -1.64 -9.61 6.59
C ALA A 61 -2.10 -9.86 5.16
N ASP A 62 -1.33 -10.64 4.40
CA ASP A 62 -1.62 -10.91 3.00
C ASP A 62 -2.99 -11.58 2.84
N CYS A 63 -3.34 -12.47 3.75
CA CYS A 63 -4.58 -13.24 3.65
C CYS A 63 -5.82 -12.37 3.82
N ARG A 64 -5.69 -11.22 4.42
CA ARG A 64 -6.82 -10.31 4.63
C ARG A 64 -7.12 -9.43 3.44
N ASN A 65 -6.09 -9.16 2.66
CA ASN A 65 -6.21 -8.36 1.45
C ASN A 65 -6.87 -6.99 1.69
N LEU A 66 -6.58 -6.41 2.85
CA LEU A 66 -7.11 -5.10 3.21
C LEU A 66 -6.29 -4.00 2.55
N ILE A 67 -6.97 -2.90 2.25
CA ILE A 67 -6.29 -1.74 1.67
C ILE A 67 -5.63 -0.97 2.80
N ILE A 68 -4.35 -0.65 2.63
CA ILE A 68 -3.61 0.08 3.65
C ILE A 68 -4.05 1.55 3.62
N PRO A 69 -4.54 2.07 4.76
CA PRO A 69 -4.91 3.49 4.82
C PRO A 69 -3.70 4.39 4.65
N ILE A 70 -3.93 5.55 4.06
CA ILE A 70 -2.86 6.53 3.85
C ILE A 70 -2.20 6.92 5.18
N GLY A 71 -2.96 6.91 6.27
CA GLY A 71 -2.41 7.21 7.59
C GLY A 71 -1.35 6.24 8.04
N VAL A 72 -1.49 4.95 7.66
CA VAL A 72 -0.48 3.95 7.98
C VAL A 72 0.79 4.21 7.18
N VAL A 73 0.64 4.56 5.91
CA VAL A 73 1.79 4.90 5.06
C VAL A 73 2.53 6.09 5.67
N TYR A 74 1.77 7.10 6.08
CA TYR A 74 2.34 8.29 6.69
C TYR A 74 3.11 7.95 7.98
N ALA A 75 2.53 7.08 8.80
CA ALA A 75 3.16 6.67 10.06
C ALA A 75 4.49 5.97 9.79
N VAL A 76 4.52 5.07 8.82
CA VAL A 76 5.77 4.38 8.45
C VAL A 76 6.80 5.40 7.99
N CYS A 77 6.40 6.35 7.18
CA CYS A 77 7.31 7.38 6.71
C CYS A 77 7.91 8.19 7.86
N ARG A 78 7.07 8.53 8.83
CA ARG A 78 7.51 9.35 9.96
C ARG A 78 8.48 8.62 10.86
N ILE A 79 8.18 7.37 11.20
CA ILE A 79 9.04 6.63 12.14
C ILE A 79 10.33 6.14 11.50
N THR A 80 10.37 6.05 10.18
CA THR A 80 11.57 5.63 9.46
C THR A 80 12.28 6.79 8.79
N GLN A 81 11.72 7.99 8.88
CA GLN A 81 12.25 9.19 8.22
C GLN A 81 12.42 8.96 6.73
N THR A 82 11.45 8.28 6.14
CA THR A 82 11.42 7.99 4.72
C THR A 82 10.48 8.95 4.03
N ASP A 83 10.86 9.40 2.86
CA ASP A 83 10.05 10.26 2.03
C ASP A 83 8.84 9.48 1.50
N PHE A 84 7.68 10.12 1.45
CA PHE A 84 6.46 9.48 0.96
C PHE A 84 6.64 8.93 -0.46
N PHE A 85 7.38 9.65 -1.30
CA PHE A 85 7.62 9.20 -2.68
C PHE A 85 8.41 7.90 -2.73
N HIS A 86 9.30 7.69 -1.77
CA HIS A 86 10.05 6.44 -1.68
C HIS A 86 9.23 5.32 -1.06
N ALA A 87 8.34 5.68 -0.13
CA ALA A 87 7.53 4.68 0.55
C ALA A 87 6.41 4.17 -0.34
N ALA A 88 5.84 5.05 -1.14
CA ALA A 88 4.65 4.71 -1.93
C ALA A 88 4.74 5.23 -3.36
N PRO A 89 5.79 4.86 -4.10
CA PRO A 89 5.94 5.33 -5.48
C PRO A 89 4.79 4.86 -6.38
N MET A 90 4.22 3.70 -6.06
CA MET A 90 3.11 3.17 -6.84
C MET A 90 1.86 4.03 -6.77
N LEU A 91 1.73 4.84 -5.71
CA LEU A 91 0.59 5.75 -5.58
C LEU A 91 0.81 7.04 -6.37
N MET A 92 2.04 7.30 -6.75
CA MET A 92 2.39 8.53 -7.47
C MET A 92 2.41 8.36 -8.98
N LYS A 93 2.40 7.13 -9.43
CA LYS A 93 2.55 6.79 -10.83
C LYS A 93 1.59 7.51 -11.74
N ASP A 94 0.34 7.55 -11.33
CA ASP A 94 -0.72 8.09 -12.15
C ASP A 94 -0.81 9.62 -12.06
N LEU A 95 0.01 10.21 -11.23
CA LEU A 95 0.05 11.65 -11.07
C LEU A 95 1.09 12.29 -11.96
N ALA A 96 1.97 11.49 -12.50
CA ALA A 96 3.07 11.96 -13.32
C ALA A 96 2.64 12.40 -14.70
#